data_d82678f096e303ff33b86ecfa0ceaf1a
#
_entry.id   d82678f096e303ff33b86ecfa0ceaf1a
#
_cell.length_a   1.000
_cell.length_b   1.000
_cell.length_c   1.000
_cell.angle_alpha   90.00
_cell.angle_beta   90.00
_cell.angle_gamma   90.00
#
_symmetry.space_group_name_H-M   'P 1'
#
loop_
_entity.id
_entity.type
_entity.pdbx_description
1 polymer ?
#
loop_
_entity_poly.entity_id
_entity_poly.type
_entity_poly.pdbx_seq_one_letter_code
_entity_poly.pdbx_strand_id
1 'polypeptide(L)'
;MRRMLETAKARQPYSEDEVQALRATYDALYESDPTRLVAPYPGIPALLRAVREAGVKTAVLSNKPDNMTCFIADALFPGLFDIVHGQRTGVPKKPDPAAVFEICDALGVQPAQCLYVGDSGVDMQTGANAGVPTAGVTWGFRGAEELRQNGADHLVDSAEALGRLIL
;
A
#
# COMPACT_ATOMS: atom_id res chain seq x y z
N MET A 1 -13.80 8.19 -6.28
CA MET A 1 -15.02 8.40 -7.09
C MET A 1 -15.35 9.86 -7.32
N ARG A 2 -15.59 10.71 -6.29
CA ARG A 2 -15.87 12.14 -6.46
C ARG A 2 -14.87 12.84 -7.39
N ARG A 3 -13.57 12.70 -7.15
CA ARG A 3 -12.50 13.26 -7.99
C ARG A 3 -12.53 12.77 -9.44
N MET A 4 -12.94 11.53 -9.69
CA MET A 4 -13.13 11.00 -11.04
C MET A 4 -14.31 11.67 -11.74
N LEU A 5 -15.45 11.88 -11.04
CA LEU A 5 -16.58 12.60 -11.57
C LEU A 5 -16.26 14.08 -11.84
N GLU A 6 -15.55 14.74 -10.95
CA GLU A 6 -15.08 16.13 -11.13
C GLU A 6 -14.24 16.27 -12.41
N THR A 7 -13.39 15.31 -12.70
CA THR A 7 -12.57 15.29 -13.92
C THR A 7 -13.43 14.98 -15.15
N ALA A 8 -14.26 13.94 -15.08
CA ALA A 8 -15.07 13.48 -16.22
C ALA A 8 -16.16 14.48 -16.64
N LYS A 9 -16.74 15.17 -15.66
CA LYS A 9 -17.79 16.17 -15.89
C LYS A 9 -17.27 17.60 -16.06
N ALA A 10 -15.94 17.78 -16.22
CA ALA A 10 -15.34 19.11 -16.33
C ALA A 10 -15.82 20.08 -15.21
N ARG A 11 -15.93 19.59 -13.97
CA ARG A 11 -16.41 20.28 -12.77
C ARG A 11 -17.91 20.66 -12.80
N GLN A 12 -18.73 20.04 -13.64
CA GLN A 12 -20.19 20.16 -13.54
C GLN A 12 -20.69 19.52 -12.23
N PRO A 13 -21.83 20.02 -11.68
CA PRO A 13 -22.45 19.42 -10.50
C PRO A 13 -22.75 17.94 -10.70
N TYR A 14 -22.56 17.15 -9.67
CA TYR A 14 -22.91 15.72 -9.61
C TYR A 14 -23.69 15.43 -8.33
N SER A 15 -24.58 14.44 -8.40
CA SER A 15 -25.36 13.97 -7.25
C SER A 15 -24.63 12.85 -6.48
N GLU A 16 -25.09 12.58 -5.26
CA GLU A 16 -24.62 11.44 -4.48
C GLU A 16 -24.96 10.11 -5.17
N ASP A 17 -26.13 10.03 -5.82
CA ASP A 17 -26.52 8.83 -6.58
C ASP A 17 -25.57 8.53 -7.73
N GLU A 18 -25.07 9.56 -8.43
CA GLU A 18 -24.04 9.40 -9.46
C GLU A 18 -22.70 8.90 -8.88
N VAL A 19 -22.34 9.35 -7.67
CA VAL A 19 -21.16 8.84 -6.95
C VAL A 19 -21.32 7.37 -6.64
N GLN A 20 -22.48 6.94 -6.14
CA GLN A 20 -22.77 5.56 -5.79
C GLN A 20 -22.84 4.66 -7.04
N ALA A 21 -23.50 5.12 -8.11
CA ALA A 21 -23.55 4.38 -9.37
C ALA A 21 -22.15 4.17 -9.97
N LEU A 22 -21.32 5.22 -9.99
CA LEU A 22 -19.92 5.10 -10.44
C LEU A 22 -19.12 4.14 -9.57
N ARG A 23 -19.32 4.19 -8.26
CA ARG A 23 -18.68 3.29 -7.31
C ARG A 23 -19.06 1.85 -7.59
N ALA A 24 -20.35 1.54 -7.71
CA ALA A 24 -20.83 0.19 -8.01
C ALA A 24 -20.26 -0.35 -9.32
N THR A 25 -20.22 0.48 -10.38
CA THR A 25 -19.63 0.11 -11.66
C THR A 25 -18.12 -0.16 -11.54
N TYR A 26 -17.41 0.70 -10.81
CA TYR A 26 -15.97 0.51 -10.56
C TYR A 26 -15.70 -0.77 -9.78
N ASP A 27 -16.47 -1.00 -8.70
CA ASP A 27 -16.29 -2.18 -7.85
C ASP A 27 -16.55 -3.46 -8.65
N ALA A 28 -17.61 -3.51 -9.46
CA ALA A 28 -17.93 -4.66 -10.32
C ALA A 28 -16.83 -4.93 -11.38
N LEU A 29 -16.33 -3.89 -12.05
CA LEU A 29 -15.23 -4.02 -13.02
C LEU A 29 -13.94 -4.48 -12.36
N TYR A 30 -13.65 -3.92 -11.18
CA TYR A 30 -12.45 -4.26 -10.44
C TYR A 30 -12.49 -5.67 -9.87
N GLU A 31 -13.67 -6.14 -9.41
CA GLU A 31 -13.88 -7.51 -8.92
C GLU A 31 -13.77 -8.55 -10.05
N SER A 32 -14.15 -8.19 -11.28
CA SER A 32 -14.07 -9.10 -12.42
C SER A 32 -12.64 -9.44 -12.85
N ASP A 33 -11.70 -8.49 -12.70
CA ASP A 33 -10.28 -8.67 -13.01
C ASP A 33 -9.41 -7.67 -12.21
N PRO A 34 -9.09 -7.98 -10.94
CA PRO A 34 -8.31 -7.10 -10.06
C PRO A 34 -6.86 -6.89 -10.52
N THR A 35 -6.37 -7.75 -11.43
CA THR A 35 -5.00 -7.69 -11.95
C THR A 35 -4.91 -7.02 -13.32
N ARG A 36 -6.04 -6.62 -13.90
CA ARG A 36 -6.05 -5.96 -15.20
C ARG A 36 -5.20 -4.69 -15.19
N LEU A 37 -4.24 -4.63 -16.11
CA LEU A 37 -3.29 -3.52 -16.24
C LEU A 37 -2.46 -3.25 -14.96
N VAL A 38 -2.34 -4.24 -14.08
CA VAL A 38 -1.50 -4.16 -12.89
C VAL A 38 -0.25 -4.98 -13.12
N ALA A 39 0.90 -4.38 -12.86
CA ALA A 39 2.20 -5.06 -12.94
C ALA A 39 3.08 -4.59 -11.78
N PRO A 40 3.98 -5.46 -11.30
CA PRO A 40 4.99 -5.03 -10.33
C PRO A 40 5.86 -3.91 -10.89
N TYR A 41 6.25 -2.97 -10.06
CA TYR A 41 7.27 -2.00 -10.43
C TYR A 41 8.61 -2.69 -10.72
N PRO A 42 9.42 -2.14 -11.66
CA PRO A 42 10.72 -2.70 -12.01
C PRO A 42 11.59 -2.94 -10.78
N GLY A 43 12.25 -4.09 -10.73
CA GLY A 43 13.15 -4.48 -9.65
C GLY A 43 12.48 -5.01 -8.37
N ILE A 44 11.19 -4.70 -8.10
CA ILE A 44 10.53 -5.10 -6.85
C ILE A 44 10.44 -6.61 -6.66
N PRO A 45 10.08 -7.44 -7.67
CA PRO A 45 10.08 -8.89 -7.46
C PRO A 45 11.46 -9.47 -7.15
N ALA A 46 12.52 -8.90 -7.71
CA ALA A 46 13.89 -9.33 -7.42
C ALA A 46 14.29 -8.91 -6.00
N LEU A 47 13.98 -7.69 -5.60
CA LEU A 47 14.23 -7.20 -4.25
C LEU A 47 13.50 -8.05 -3.20
N LEU A 48 12.23 -8.36 -3.38
CA LEU A 48 11.47 -9.19 -2.43
C LEU A 48 12.07 -10.59 -2.28
N ARG A 49 12.57 -11.20 -3.36
CA ARG A 49 13.29 -12.47 -3.27
C ARG A 49 14.57 -12.35 -2.44
N ALA A 50 15.38 -11.32 -2.69
CA ALA A 50 16.60 -11.09 -1.94
C ALA A 50 16.34 -10.83 -0.45
N VAL A 51 15.31 -10.04 -0.14
CA VAL A 51 14.87 -9.78 1.23
C VAL A 51 14.46 -11.07 1.93
N ARG A 52 13.69 -11.93 1.25
CA ARG A 52 13.28 -13.24 1.77
C ARG A 52 14.48 -14.20 1.96
N GLU A 53 15.41 -14.25 1.01
CA GLU A 53 16.65 -15.04 1.11
C GLU A 53 17.53 -14.59 2.29
N ALA A 54 17.51 -13.30 2.62
CA ALA A 54 18.16 -12.75 3.80
C ALA A 54 17.41 -13.05 5.12
N GLY A 55 16.26 -13.75 5.08
CA GLY A 55 15.47 -14.11 6.26
C GLY A 55 14.65 -12.94 6.84
N VAL A 56 14.53 -11.83 6.11
CA VAL A 56 13.72 -10.69 6.54
C VAL A 56 12.25 -10.99 6.25
N LYS A 57 11.39 -10.77 7.25
CA LYS A 57 9.94 -10.94 7.14
C LYS A 57 9.32 -9.83 6.30
N THR A 58 8.31 -10.19 5.52
CA THR A 58 7.64 -9.24 4.62
C THR A 58 6.13 -9.28 4.79
N ALA A 59 5.50 -8.10 4.78
CA ALA A 59 4.06 -8.00 4.87
C ALA A 59 3.50 -6.91 3.94
N VAL A 60 2.23 -7.08 3.57
CA VAL A 60 1.44 -6.07 2.84
C VAL A 60 0.33 -5.55 3.74
N LEU A 61 0.18 -4.21 3.79
CA LEU A 61 -0.95 -3.54 4.42
C LEU A 61 -1.59 -2.54 3.46
N SER A 62 -2.88 -2.72 3.15
CA SER A 62 -3.60 -1.90 2.16
C SER A 62 -4.97 -1.47 2.67
N ASN A 63 -5.42 -0.26 2.27
CA ASN A 63 -6.82 0.19 2.43
C ASN A 63 -7.78 -0.38 1.35
N LYS A 64 -7.26 -1.19 0.42
CA LYS A 64 -8.04 -1.96 -0.54
C LYS A 64 -8.74 -3.13 0.17
N PRO A 65 -9.92 -3.60 -0.27
CA PRO A 65 -10.57 -4.78 0.33
C PRO A 65 -9.62 -5.96 0.48
N ASP A 66 -9.74 -6.70 1.58
CA ASP A 66 -8.79 -7.75 1.97
C ASP A 66 -8.69 -8.88 0.91
N ASN A 67 -9.84 -9.39 0.46
CA ASN A 67 -9.89 -10.43 -0.57
C ASN A 67 -9.17 -10.03 -1.86
N MET A 68 -9.29 -8.76 -2.27
CA MET A 68 -8.62 -8.25 -3.46
C MET A 68 -7.13 -8.03 -3.24
N THR A 69 -6.75 -7.58 -2.04
CA THR A 69 -5.33 -7.41 -1.69
C THR A 69 -4.61 -8.75 -1.70
N CYS A 70 -5.20 -9.77 -1.08
CA CYS A 70 -4.66 -11.13 -1.08
C CYS A 70 -4.56 -11.69 -2.50
N PHE A 71 -5.64 -11.58 -3.30
CA PHE A 71 -5.64 -12.06 -4.69
C PHE A 71 -4.53 -11.44 -5.54
N ILE A 72 -4.36 -10.10 -5.46
CA ILE A 72 -3.32 -9.39 -6.22
C ILE A 72 -1.93 -9.79 -5.74
N ALA A 73 -1.72 -9.88 -4.42
CA ALA A 73 -0.44 -10.28 -3.86
C ALA A 73 -0.04 -11.70 -4.30
N ASP A 74 -0.96 -12.65 -4.26
CA ASP A 74 -0.73 -14.03 -4.69
C ASP A 74 -0.47 -14.13 -6.19
N ALA A 75 -1.21 -13.37 -7.00
CA ALA A 75 -1.07 -13.41 -8.45
C ALA A 75 0.26 -12.79 -8.94
N LEU A 76 0.70 -11.68 -8.32
CA LEU A 76 1.87 -10.92 -8.77
C LEU A 76 3.17 -11.26 -8.02
N PHE A 77 3.05 -11.76 -6.79
CA PHE A 77 4.17 -12.01 -5.88
C PHE A 77 4.01 -13.35 -5.14
N PRO A 78 3.80 -14.47 -5.85
CA PRO A 78 3.48 -15.75 -5.22
C PRO A 78 4.53 -16.15 -4.19
N GLY A 79 4.09 -16.34 -2.94
CA GLY A 79 4.94 -16.79 -1.84
C GLY A 79 6.01 -15.81 -1.37
N LEU A 80 5.95 -14.52 -1.76
CA LEU A 80 6.94 -13.51 -1.36
C LEU A 80 6.56 -12.73 -0.09
N PHE A 81 5.33 -12.85 0.40
CA PHE A 81 4.89 -12.20 1.63
C PHE A 81 4.53 -13.23 2.70
N ASP A 82 4.92 -12.96 3.94
CA ASP A 82 4.56 -13.77 5.11
C ASP A 82 3.12 -13.44 5.56
N ILE A 83 2.71 -12.16 5.43
CA ILE A 83 1.37 -11.67 5.77
C ILE A 83 0.88 -10.71 4.68
N VAL A 84 -0.40 -10.85 4.31
CA VAL A 84 -1.08 -9.91 3.43
C VAL A 84 -2.40 -9.50 4.07
N HIS A 85 -2.53 -8.21 4.37
CA HIS A 85 -3.75 -7.63 4.93
C HIS A 85 -4.25 -6.47 4.05
N GLY A 86 -5.49 -6.58 3.61
CA GLY A 86 -6.28 -5.45 3.11
C GLY A 86 -7.18 -4.88 4.20
N GLN A 87 -8.19 -4.12 3.78
CA GLN A 87 -9.20 -3.59 4.67
C GLN A 87 -10.18 -4.67 5.10
N ARG A 88 -10.30 -4.90 6.39
CA ARG A 88 -11.21 -5.86 7.04
C ARG A 88 -12.25 -5.14 7.89
N THR A 89 -13.42 -5.74 8.02
CA THR A 89 -14.48 -5.22 8.92
C THR A 89 -13.98 -5.20 10.35
N GLY A 90 -14.23 -4.11 11.07
CA GLY A 90 -13.81 -3.93 12.46
C GLY A 90 -12.38 -3.47 12.66
N VAL A 91 -11.55 -3.44 11.60
CA VAL A 91 -10.19 -2.90 11.67
C VAL A 91 -10.16 -1.48 11.11
N PRO A 92 -9.65 -0.49 11.85
CA PRO A 92 -9.50 0.88 11.36
C PRO A 92 -8.61 0.94 10.11
N LYS A 93 -8.94 1.89 9.21
CA LYS A 93 -8.15 2.13 7.99
C LYS A 93 -6.88 2.91 8.29
N LYS A 94 -5.84 2.72 7.49
CA LYS A 94 -4.69 3.63 7.47
C LYS A 94 -5.18 5.09 7.35
N PRO A 95 -4.67 6.02 8.13
CA PRO A 95 -3.40 5.97 8.89
C PRO A 95 -3.51 5.48 10.34
N ASP A 96 -4.60 4.81 10.74
CA ASP A 96 -4.66 4.17 12.06
C ASP A 96 -3.62 3.03 12.13
N PRO A 97 -2.82 2.92 13.22
CA PRO A 97 -1.74 1.96 13.33
C PRO A 97 -2.18 0.54 13.73
N ALA A 98 -3.45 0.30 14.06
CA ALA A 98 -3.92 -0.96 14.62
C ALA A 98 -3.50 -2.19 13.79
N ALA A 99 -3.68 -2.11 12.46
CA ALA A 99 -3.30 -3.21 11.56
C ALA A 99 -1.78 -3.42 11.47
N VAL A 100 -0.96 -2.40 11.73
CA VAL A 100 0.51 -2.53 11.81
C VAL A 100 0.87 -3.35 13.04
N PHE A 101 0.26 -3.06 14.20
CA PHE A 101 0.50 -3.81 15.43
C PHE A 101 0.06 -5.28 15.29
N GLU A 102 -1.10 -5.56 14.68
CA GLU A 102 -1.51 -6.93 14.38
C GLU A 102 -0.48 -7.69 13.53
N ILE A 103 0.09 -7.04 12.53
CA ILE A 103 1.15 -7.65 11.69
C ILE A 103 2.42 -7.88 12.48
N CYS A 104 2.86 -6.90 13.28
CA CYS A 104 4.04 -7.04 14.13
C CYS A 104 3.91 -8.21 15.11
N ASP A 105 2.75 -8.31 15.79
CA ASP A 105 2.45 -9.38 16.72
C ASP A 105 2.46 -10.76 16.03
N ALA A 106 1.83 -10.88 14.87
CA ALA A 106 1.76 -12.11 14.12
C ALA A 106 3.14 -12.56 13.58
N LEU A 107 4.03 -11.61 13.25
CA LEU A 107 5.40 -11.88 12.81
C LEU A 107 6.38 -12.07 13.99
N GLY A 108 5.96 -11.75 15.22
CA GLY A 108 6.82 -11.81 16.41
C GLY A 108 7.94 -10.77 16.40
N VAL A 109 7.67 -9.56 15.87
CA VAL A 109 8.65 -8.46 15.77
C VAL A 109 8.14 -7.22 16.47
N GLN A 110 9.06 -6.34 16.89
CA GLN A 110 8.70 -5.05 17.45
C GLN A 110 8.59 -3.98 16.34
N PRO A 111 7.71 -2.96 16.46
CA PRO A 111 7.60 -1.87 15.49
C PRO A 111 8.95 -1.23 15.12
N ALA A 112 9.82 -0.99 16.10
CA ALA A 112 11.14 -0.41 15.88
C ALA A 112 12.11 -1.30 15.07
N GLN A 113 11.80 -2.57 14.85
CA GLN A 113 12.56 -3.51 14.02
C GLN A 113 12.04 -3.57 12.58
N CYS A 114 10.99 -2.83 12.27
CA CYS A 114 10.33 -2.83 10.98
C CYS A 114 10.70 -1.58 10.17
N LEU A 115 10.49 -1.65 8.86
CA LEU A 115 10.50 -0.51 7.95
C LEU A 115 9.15 -0.45 7.24
N TYR A 116 8.43 0.66 7.38
CA TYR A 116 7.18 0.87 6.67
C TYR A 116 7.46 1.52 5.32
N VAL A 117 7.22 0.79 4.24
CA VAL A 117 7.46 1.26 2.87
C VAL A 117 6.14 1.66 2.23
N GLY A 118 6.04 2.88 1.69
CA GLY A 118 4.82 3.35 1.06
C GLY A 118 5.02 4.49 0.07
N ASP A 119 3.99 4.77 -0.72
CA ASP A 119 4.02 5.75 -1.81
C ASP A 119 3.05 6.93 -1.62
N SER A 120 2.50 7.09 -0.42
CA SER A 120 1.54 8.15 -0.11
C SER A 120 1.74 8.74 1.28
N GLY A 121 1.23 9.97 1.50
CA GLY A 121 1.23 10.59 2.81
C GLY A 121 0.51 9.77 3.88
N VAL A 122 -0.53 9.01 3.50
CA VAL A 122 -1.23 8.08 4.41
C VAL A 122 -0.29 6.97 4.90
N ASP A 123 0.60 6.47 4.05
CA ASP A 123 1.56 5.44 4.43
C ASP A 123 2.59 5.97 5.43
N MET A 124 3.12 7.16 5.17
CA MET A 124 4.06 7.81 6.07
C MET A 124 3.44 8.06 7.44
N GLN A 125 2.21 8.60 7.46
CA GLN A 125 1.45 8.78 8.70
C GLN A 125 1.17 7.46 9.42
N THR A 126 0.90 6.37 8.69
CA THR A 126 0.68 5.04 9.30
C THR A 126 1.92 4.54 10.02
N GLY A 127 3.07 4.60 9.37
CA GLY A 127 4.36 4.23 9.98
C GLY A 127 4.67 5.08 11.20
N ALA A 128 4.55 6.40 11.08
CA ALA A 128 4.78 7.33 12.19
C ALA A 128 3.84 7.07 13.38
N ASN A 129 2.54 6.85 13.13
CA ASN A 129 1.56 6.55 14.17
C ASN A 129 1.84 5.20 14.87
N ALA A 130 2.47 4.27 14.18
CA ALA A 130 2.86 2.97 14.74
C ALA A 130 4.26 2.99 15.39
N GLY A 131 5.01 4.09 15.31
CA GLY A 131 6.40 4.16 15.76
C GLY A 131 7.35 3.31 14.90
N VAL A 132 7.01 3.11 13.63
CA VAL A 132 7.82 2.36 12.65
C VAL A 132 8.55 3.34 11.75
N PRO A 133 9.89 3.21 11.58
CA PRO A 133 10.62 3.98 10.58
C PRO A 133 9.99 3.85 9.18
N THR A 134 9.99 4.95 8.41
CA THR A 134 9.29 5.03 7.13
C THR A 134 10.23 5.25 5.96
N ALA A 135 9.94 4.57 4.84
CA ALA A 135 10.56 4.81 3.54
C ALA A 135 9.51 5.16 2.50
N GLY A 136 9.53 6.42 2.06
CA GLY A 136 8.70 6.90 0.97
C GLY A 136 9.32 6.57 -0.38
N VAL A 137 8.58 5.84 -1.24
CA VAL A 137 9.03 5.48 -2.59
C VAL A 137 8.47 6.47 -3.61
N THR A 138 9.34 7.08 -4.43
CA THR A 138 8.97 8.20 -5.30
C THR A 138 8.46 7.78 -6.68
N TRP A 139 8.53 6.49 -7.00
CA TRP A 139 7.99 5.93 -8.27
C TRP A 139 6.50 5.55 -8.20
N GLY A 140 5.85 5.76 -7.05
CA GLY A 140 4.44 5.44 -6.85
C GLY A 140 3.47 6.56 -7.21
N PHE A 141 2.32 6.62 -6.52
CA PHE A 141 1.24 7.56 -6.85
C PHE A 141 1.50 9.00 -6.43
N ARG A 142 2.43 9.24 -5.48
CA ARG A 142 2.70 10.57 -4.92
C ARG A 142 4.15 10.97 -5.09
N GLY A 143 4.36 12.27 -5.26
CA GLY A 143 5.70 12.81 -5.40
C GLY A 143 6.45 12.92 -4.06
N ALA A 144 7.78 13.09 -4.15
CA ALA A 144 8.68 13.20 -3.00
C ALA A 144 8.27 14.29 -2.00
N GLU A 145 7.67 15.38 -2.47
CA GLU A 145 7.27 16.50 -1.61
C GLU A 145 6.12 16.09 -0.67
N GLU A 146 5.08 15.40 -1.17
CA GLU A 146 4.00 14.88 -0.32
C GLU A 146 4.54 13.90 0.73
N LEU A 147 5.43 12.99 0.32
CA LEU A 147 6.03 12.01 1.22
C LEU A 147 6.84 12.69 2.33
N ARG A 148 7.66 13.68 1.97
CA ARG A 148 8.46 14.46 2.93
C ARG A 148 7.58 15.24 3.90
N GLN A 149 6.56 15.93 3.43
CA GLN A 149 5.62 16.70 4.25
C GLN A 149 4.82 15.85 5.22
N ASN A 150 4.64 14.54 4.92
CA ASN A 150 3.96 13.59 5.78
C ASN A 150 4.91 12.73 6.62
N GLY A 151 6.18 13.13 6.75
CA GLY A 151 7.11 12.55 7.71
C GLY A 151 7.83 11.29 7.22
N ALA A 152 8.13 11.17 5.92
CA ALA A 152 9.03 10.12 5.45
C ALA A 152 10.43 10.30 6.07
N ASP A 153 10.93 9.29 6.81
CA ASP A 153 12.29 9.28 7.36
C ASP A 153 13.32 9.10 6.24
N HIS A 154 12.97 8.30 5.24
CA HIS A 154 13.77 8.05 4.05
C HIS A 154 12.95 8.30 2.79
N LEU A 155 13.62 8.82 1.74
CA LEU A 155 13.06 8.89 0.39
C LEU A 155 13.96 8.09 -0.53
N VAL A 156 13.37 7.18 -1.28
CA VAL A 156 14.07 6.32 -2.24
C VAL A 156 13.40 6.38 -3.61
N ASP A 157 14.21 6.32 -4.66
CA ASP A 157 13.78 6.49 -6.05
C ASP A 157 13.90 5.21 -6.89
N SER A 158 14.41 4.13 -6.31
CA SER A 158 14.63 2.87 -7.02
C SER A 158 14.55 1.66 -6.07
N ALA A 159 14.28 0.48 -6.63
CA ALA A 159 14.29 -0.77 -5.91
C ALA A 159 15.68 -1.07 -5.31
N GLU A 160 16.75 -0.68 -6.01
CA GLU A 160 18.12 -0.82 -5.54
C GLU A 160 18.40 0.07 -4.32
N ALA A 161 17.92 1.32 -4.34
CA ALA A 161 18.04 2.23 -3.19
C ALA A 161 17.25 1.71 -1.99
N LEU A 162 16.06 1.17 -2.21
CA LEU A 162 15.28 0.53 -1.17
C LEU A 162 16.00 -0.72 -0.62
N GLY A 163 16.59 -1.53 -1.50
CA GLY A 163 17.36 -2.72 -1.11
C GLY A 163 18.53 -2.37 -0.18
N ARG A 164 19.29 -1.32 -0.47
CA ARG A 164 20.38 -0.85 0.40
C ARG A 164 19.93 -0.34 1.78
N LEU A 165 18.67 -0.02 1.93
CA LEU A 165 18.10 0.40 3.21
C LEU A 165 17.65 -0.80 4.05
N ILE A 166 17.28 -1.92 3.40
CA ILE A 166 16.73 -3.11 4.07
C ILE A 166 17.81 -4.16 4.34
N LEU A 167 18.75 -4.34 3.42
CA LEU A 167 19.80 -5.37 3.41
C LEU A 167 21.15 -4.79 3.80
#